data_3a79fd965db55eaa2290c2ebab0f8993
#
_entry.id   3a79fd965db55eaa2290c2ebab0f8993
#
_cell.length_a   1.000
_cell.length_b   1.000
_cell.length_c   1.000
_cell.angle_alpha   90.00
_cell.angle_beta   90.00
_cell.angle_gamma   90.00
#
_symmetry.space_group_name_H-M   'P 1'
#
loop_
_entity.id
_entity.type
_entity.pdbx_description
1 polymer ?
#
loop_
_entity_poly.entity_id
_entity_poly.type
_entity_poly.pdbx_seq_one_letter_code
_entity_poly.pdbx_strand_id
1 'polypeptide(L)'
;MSQRVYLHVGVPKSGTTFLQASLDENKVALKEAGVLYPSGHERMFLAAVDVRGAHKGWGRTRAEVDGTWDTLCRKARKHDGVTVISHELLGAASLHQVTEALTMLRGLEVHLVVTARDPARQAAAEWQEGIKHGRRLTFEQFRRRVLDDAAETDYARRYRANQDLPAVLTRWGGTLPVSRVHVVTCPPPNADPQVLWERFCGVVGVDPTRFPAAGPGSAGATGTSEARSPWTTYPAVSISLAHRSPTTARSSYISPGTTGRADRRPARMSWA
;
A
#
# COMPACT_ATOMS: atom_id res chain seq x y z
N MET A 1 -2.04 -25.55 -13.42
CA MET A 1 -1.30 -24.29 -13.24
C MET A 1 -1.48 -23.86 -11.79
N SER A 2 -0.48 -23.27 -11.11
CA SER A 2 -0.71 -22.81 -9.73
C SER A 2 -1.67 -21.63 -9.74
N GLN A 3 -2.63 -21.65 -8.82
CA GLN A 3 -3.60 -20.55 -8.65
C GLN A 3 -2.86 -19.35 -8.06
N ARG A 4 -2.81 -18.23 -8.79
CA ARG A 4 -2.09 -17.01 -8.39
C ARG A 4 -3.05 -15.94 -7.91
N VAL A 5 -2.64 -15.21 -6.86
CA VAL A 5 -3.36 -14.04 -6.37
C VAL A 5 -2.44 -12.83 -6.41
N TYR A 6 -2.76 -11.84 -7.21
CA TYR A 6 -2.13 -10.53 -7.16
C TYR A 6 -2.92 -9.64 -6.21
N LEU A 7 -2.31 -9.36 -5.07
CA LEU A 7 -2.90 -8.56 -4.01
C LEU A 7 -2.37 -7.12 -4.10
N HIS A 8 -3.17 -6.22 -4.69
CA HIS A 8 -2.84 -4.81 -4.84
C HIS A 8 -3.36 -4.02 -3.64
N VAL A 9 -2.44 -3.52 -2.82
CA VAL A 9 -2.73 -2.91 -1.50
C VAL A 9 -2.56 -1.38 -1.48
N GLY A 10 -2.41 -0.75 -2.61
CA GLY A 10 -2.22 0.70 -2.70
C GLY A 10 -0.79 1.06 -3.05
N VAL A 11 -0.22 2.24 -2.71
CA VAL A 11 -0.71 3.17 -1.65
C VAL A 11 -1.82 4.10 -2.17
N PRO A 12 -2.63 4.73 -1.30
CA PRO A 12 -3.62 5.72 -1.74
C PRO A 12 -2.99 6.85 -2.57
N LYS A 13 -3.76 7.43 -3.50
CA LYS A 13 -3.32 8.52 -4.40
C LYS A 13 -2.20 8.17 -5.38
N SER A 14 -1.98 6.89 -5.62
CA SER A 14 -1.03 6.35 -6.61
C SER A 14 -1.73 5.72 -7.84
N GLY A 15 -2.89 6.23 -8.24
CA GLY A 15 -3.62 5.75 -9.41
C GLY A 15 -4.49 4.51 -9.16
N THR A 16 -4.73 4.13 -7.91
CA THR A 16 -5.51 2.94 -7.54
C THR A 16 -6.92 2.96 -8.12
N THR A 17 -7.61 4.10 -8.07
CA THR A 17 -8.96 4.27 -8.66
C THR A 17 -8.98 4.00 -10.16
N PHE A 18 -7.97 4.49 -10.89
CA PHE A 18 -7.84 4.26 -12.34
C PHE A 18 -7.63 2.76 -12.64
N LEU A 19 -6.74 2.10 -11.91
CA LEU A 19 -6.50 0.66 -12.08
C LEU A 19 -7.73 -0.17 -11.72
N GLN A 20 -8.44 0.18 -10.66
CA GLN A 20 -9.67 -0.51 -10.23
C GLN A 20 -10.79 -0.33 -11.25
N ALA A 21 -10.95 0.88 -11.82
CA ALA A 21 -11.90 1.13 -12.89
C ALA A 21 -11.55 0.31 -14.14
N SER A 22 -10.28 0.28 -14.55
CA SER A 22 -9.83 -0.52 -15.70
C SER A 22 -10.07 -2.01 -15.48
N LEU A 23 -9.84 -2.54 -14.28
CA LEU A 23 -10.14 -3.92 -13.93
C LEU A 23 -11.66 -4.21 -13.99
N ASP A 24 -12.48 -3.29 -13.48
CA ASP A 24 -13.94 -3.48 -13.43
C ASP A 24 -14.59 -3.40 -14.82
N GLU A 25 -14.14 -2.46 -15.66
CA GLU A 25 -14.61 -2.35 -17.06
C GLU A 25 -14.25 -3.59 -17.88
N ASN A 26 -13.08 -4.17 -17.66
CA ASN A 26 -12.61 -5.35 -18.38
C ASN A 26 -12.93 -6.69 -17.69
N LYS A 27 -13.65 -6.70 -16.57
CA LYS A 27 -13.80 -7.90 -15.72
C LYS A 27 -14.35 -9.15 -16.43
N VAL A 28 -15.24 -8.98 -17.41
CA VAL A 28 -15.80 -10.10 -18.18
C VAL A 28 -14.75 -10.67 -19.12
N ALA A 29 -14.12 -9.83 -19.95
CA ALA A 29 -13.08 -10.23 -20.88
C ALA A 29 -11.83 -10.78 -20.16
N LEU A 30 -11.44 -10.19 -19.03
CA LEU A 30 -10.35 -10.70 -18.18
C LEU A 30 -10.66 -12.11 -17.67
N LYS A 31 -11.90 -12.35 -17.21
CA LYS A 31 -12.32 -13.68 -16.75
C LYS A 31 -12.26 -14.74 -17.85
N GLU A 32 -12.68 -14.40 -19.06
CA GLU A 32 -12.57 -15.27 -20.25
C GLU A 32 -11.11 -15.58 -20.61
N ALA A 33 -10.20 -14.64 -20.30
CA ALA A 33 -8.76 -14.82 -20.47
C ALA A 33 -8.07 -15.48 -19.23
N GLY A 34 -8.84 -15.99 -18.27
CA GLY A 34 -8.30 -16.69 -17.09
C GLY A 34 -7.88 -15.78 -15.94
N VAL A 35 -8.27 -14.49 -15.96
CA VAL A 35 -7.97 -13.52 -14.91
C VAL A 35 -9.25 -13.07 -14.22
N LEU A 36 -9.42 -13.47 -12.98
CA LEU A 36 -10.60 -13.13 -12.19
C LEU A 36 -10.38 -11.82 -11.42
N TYR A 37 -11.22 -10.80 -11.66
CA TYR A 37 -11.47 -9.70 -10.74
C TYR A 37 -12.74 -10.03 -9.95
N PRO A 38 -12.63 -10.54 -8.70
CA PRO A 38 -13.70 -11.33 -8.07
C PRO A 38 -14.92 -10.53 -7.66
N SER A 39 -14.83 -9.19 -7.64
CA SER A 39 -15.95 -8.34 -7.24
C SER A 39 -15.75 -6.89 -7.72
N GLY A 40 -16.83 -6.10 -7.80
CA GLY A 40 -16.72 -4.67 -8.03
C GLY A 40 -16.22 -3.88 -6.81
N HIS A 41 -15.98 -2.57 -7.03
CA HIS A 41 -15.35 -1.66 -6.08
C HIS A 41 -15.94 -1.71 -4.67
N GLU A 42 -17.26 -1.66 -4.51
CA GLU A 42 -17.92 -1.66 -3.19
C GLU A 42 -17.59 -2.91 -2.36
N ARG A 43 -17.60 -4.07 -2.97
CA ARG A 43 -17.26 -5.32 -2.24
C ARG A 43 -15.77 -5.44 -1.95
N MET A 44 -14.90 -4.91 -2.81
CA MET A 44 -13.47 -4.80 -2.52
C MET A 44 -13.22 -3.86 -1.35
N PHE A 45 -13.93 -2.73 -1.30
CA PHE A 45 -13.92 -1.80 -0.17
C PHE A 45 -14.34 -2.50 1.13
N LEU A 46 -15.50 -3.18 1.14
CA LEU A 46 -15.98 -3.89 2.33
C LEU A 46 -14.98 -4.94 2.81
N ALA A 47 -14.35 -5.68 1.88
CA ALA A 47 -13.33 -6.66 2.23
C ALA A 47 -12.07 -6.03 2.84
N ALA A 48 -11.65 -4.86 2.36
CA ALA A 48 -10.55 -4.12 2.96
C ALA A 48 -10.91 -3.56 4.34
N VAL A 49 -12.16 -3.14 4.54
CA VAL A 49 -12.69 -2.72 5.85
C VAL A 49 -12.78 -3.90 6.81
N ASP A 50 -13.14 -5.10 6.33
CA ASP A 50 -13.17 -6.35 7.09
C ASP A 50 -11.77 -6.71 7.63
N VAL A 51 -10.79 -6.81 6.73
CA VAL A 51 -9.38 -7.07 7.09
C VAL A 51 -8.90 -6.09 8.17
N ARG A 52 -9.29 -4.82 8.07
CA ARG A 52 -8.84 -3.77 9.00
C ARG A 52 -9.69 -3.67 10.29
N GLY A 53 -10.80 -4.38 10.40
CA GLY A 53 -11.75 -4.21 11.50
C GLY A 53 -12.27 -2.76 11.63
N ALA A 54 -12.32 -2.01 10.50
CA ALA A 54 -12.51 -0.56 10.52
C ALA A 54 -13.94 -0.11 10.24
N HIS A 55 -14.93 -1.00 10.33
CA HIS A 55 -16.35 -0.77 9.97
C HIS A 55 -16.95 0.50 10.60
N LYS A 56 -16.72 0.74 11.91
CA LYS A 56 -17.23 1.93 12.60
C LYS A 56 -16.70 3.24 12.03
N GLY A 57 -15.42 3.28 11.67
CA GLY A 57 -14.79 4.47 11.09
C GLY A 57 -15.31 4.83 9.69
N TRP A 58 -15.98 3.88 9.04
CA TRP A 58 -16.59 4.04 7.72
C TRP A 58 -18.12 4.06 7.74
N GLY A 59 -18.72 4.20 8.94
CA GLY A 59 -20.19 4.24 9.08
C GLY A 59 -20.88 2.94 8.66
N ARG A 60 -20.17 1.80 8.73
CA ARG A 60 -20.71 0.48 8.40
C ARG A 60 -21.01 -0.32 9.66
N THR A 61 -21.98 -1.19 9.57
CA THR A 61 -22.25 -2.18 10.60
C THR A 61 -21.31 -3.37 10.45
N ARG A 62 -21.10 -4.12 11.52
CA ARG A 62 -20.30 -5.33 11.46
C ARG A 62 -20.91 -6.37 10.51
N ALA A 63 -22.24 -6.51 10.51
CA ALA A 63 -22.96 -7.45 9.65
C ALA A 63 -22.77 -7.18 8.14
N GLU A 64 -22.56 -5.91 7.72
CA GLU A 64 -22.29 -5.56 6.33
C GLU A 64 -20.88 -5.97 5.87
N VAL A 65 -19.96 -6.14 6.82
CA VAL A 65 -18.53 -6.26 6.55
C VAL A 65 -18.01 -7.67 6.81
N ASP A 66 -18.46 -8.32 7.90
CA ASP A 66 -17.96 -9.64 8.34
C ASP A 66 -18.02 -10.68 7.22
N GLY A 67 -16.88 -11.37 6.99
CA GLY A 67 -16.75 -12.47 6.04
C GLY A 67 -16.66 -12.02 4.58
N THR A 68 -16.57 -10.71 4.30
CA THR A 68 -16.39 -10.22 2.92
C THR A 68 -15.01 -10.57 2.38
N TRP A 69 -13.96 -10.50 3.23
CA TRP A 69 -12.62 -10.97 2.87
C TRP A 69 -12.58 -12.48 2.60
N ASP A 70 -13.18 -13.30 3.49
CA ASP A 70 -13.30 -14.74 3.28
C ASP A 70 -14.01 -15.09 1.97
N THR A 71 -15.03 -14.31 1.62
CA THR A 71 -15.74 -14.49 0.33
C THR A 71 -14.82 -14.27 -0.87
N LEU A 72 -13.94 -13.26 -0.85
CA LEU A 72 -12.95 -13.05 -1.92
C LEU A 72 -11.91 -14.20 -1.94
N CYS A 73 -11.42 -14.63 -0.79
CA CYS A 73 -10.50 -15.76 -0.67
C CYS A 73 -11.10 -17.06 -1.22
N ARG A 74 -12.37 -17.34 -0.93
CA ARG A 74 -13.08 -18.52 -1.48
C ARG A 74 -13.24 -18.43 -3.00
N LYS A 75 -13.53 -17.25 -3.56
CA LYS A 75 -13.59 -17.04 -5.01
C LYS A 75 -12.24 -17.28 -5.66
N ALA A 76 -11.15 -16.77 -5.05
CA ALA A 76 -9.79 -17.00 -5.54
C ALA A 76 -9.44 -18.50 -5.57
N ARG A 77 -9.79 -19.26 -4.52
CA ARG A 77 -9.54 -20.72 -4.50
C ARG A 77 -10.35 -21.53 -5.49
N LYS A 78 -11.52 -21.02 -5.91
CA LYS A 78 -12.39 -21.70 -6.89
C LYS A 78 -12.01 -21.37 -8.34
N HIS A 79 -11.10 -20.42 -8.55
CA HIS A 79 -10.69 -19.98 -9.87
C HIS A 79 -9.37 -20.63 -10.29
N ASP A 80 -9.39 -21.38 -11.40
CA ASP A 80 -8.19 -21.99 -11.96
C ASP A 80 -7.44 -21.01 -12.86
N GLY A 81 -6.71 -20.06 -12.23
CA GLY A 81 -5.99 -19.03 -12.97
C GLY A 81 -5.45 -17.94 -12.06
N VAL A 82 -5.44 -16.73 -12.59
CA VAL A 82 -5.00 -15.54 -11.89
C VAL A 82 -6.19 -14.84 -11.23
N THR A 83 -6.07 -14.44 -9.97
CA THR A 83 -7.05 -13.58 -9.30
C THR A 83 -6.39 -12.26 -8.92
N VAL A 84 -7.05 -11.13 -9.19
CA VAL A 84 -6.60 -9.80 -8.78
C VAL A 84 -7.54 -9.28 -7.70
N ILE A 85 -7.02 -9.03 -6.49
CA ILE A 85 -7.73 -8.36 -5.40
C ILE A 85 -7.09 -6.98 -5.21
N SER A 86 -7.87 -5.92 -5.29
CA SER A 86 -7.34 -4.56 -5.28
C SER A 86 -8.15 -3.62 -4.41
N HIS A 87 -7.53 -3.12 -3.33
CA HIS A 87 -8.05 -1.95 -2.61
C HIS A 87 -6.94 -1.28 -1.77
N GLU A 88 -6.79 0.04 -1.89
CA GLU A 88 -5.73 0.81 -1.21
C GLU A 88 -5.86 0.88 0.31
N LEU A 89 -7.06 0.67 0.87
CA LEU A 89 -7.23 0.61 2.32
C LEU A 89 -6.48 -0.55 2.97
N LEU A 90 -6.17 -1.60 2.21
CA LEU A 90 -5.37 -2.73 2.69
C LEU A 90 -3.98 -2.28 3.13
N GLY A 91 -3.40 -1.26 2.47
CA GLY A 91 -2.06 -0.75 2.80
C GLY A 91 -1.87 -0.38 4.28
N ALA A 92 -2.92 0.14 4.93
CA ALA A 92 -2.87 0.53 6.35
C ALA A 92 -3.19 -0.61 7.34
N ALA A 93 -3.35 -1.84 6.89
CA ALA A 93 -3.52 -2.98 7.78
C ALA A 93 -2.30 -3.15 8.70
N SER A 94 -2.55 -3.47 9.97
CA SER A 94 -1.48 -3.81 10.92
C SER A 94 -0.82 -5.14 10.56
N LEU A 95 0.37 -5.41 11.10
CA LEU A 95 1.06 -6.69 10.85
C LEU A 95 0.20 -7.91 11.24
N HIS A 96 -0.54 -7.82 12.35
CA HIS A 96 -1.47 -8.86 12.77
C HIS A 96 -2.58 -9.09 11.72
N GLN A 97 -3.23 -8.02 11.26
CA GLN A 97 -4.27 -8.09 10.23
C GLN A 97 -3.75 -8.63 8.89
N VAL A 98 -2.53 -8.24 8.50
CA VAL A 98 -1.85 -8.77 7.31
C VAL A 98 -1.61 -10.27 7.45
N THR A 99 -1.11 -10.71 8.62
CA THR A 99 -0.85 -12.14 8.89
C THR A 99 -2.14 -12.96 8.80
N GLU A 100 -3.23 -12.48 9.37
CA GLU A 100 -4.54 -13.13 9.27
C GLU A 100 -5.03 -13.18 7.82
N ALA A 101 -4.98 -12.05 7.10
CA ALA A 101 -5.40 -11.96 5.71
C ALA A 101 -4.62 -12.89 4.79
N LEU A 102 -3.29 -12.96 4.94
CA LEU A 102 -2.43 -13.87 4.17
C LEU A 102 -2.64 -15.34 4.56
N THR A 103 -2.92 -15.62 5.84
CA THR A 103 -3.26 -16.97 6.29
C THR A 103 -4.50 -17.52 5.59
N MET A 104 -5.49 -16.66 5.36
CA MET A 104 -6.70 -17.00 4.60
C MET A 104 -6.44 -17.22 3.10
N LEU A 105 -5.29 -16.82 2.57
CA LEU A 105 -4.83 -17.10 1.20
C LEU A 105 -3.83 -18.26 1.12
N ARG A 106 -3.56 -18.96 2.25
CA ARG A 106 -2.61 -20.08 2.28
C ARG A 106 -2.98 -21.15 1.26
N GLY A 107 -1.97 -21.68 0.57
CA GLY A 107 -2.13 -22.65 -0.52
C GLY A 107 -2.24 -22.02 -1.91
N LEU A 108 -2.42 -20.70 -2.00
CA LEU A 108 -2.36 -19.94 -3.24
C LEU A 108 -0.99 -19.28 -3.41
N GLU A 109 -0.57 -19.05 -4.65
CA GLU A 109 0.65 -18.31 -4.94
C GLU A 109 0.35 -16.80 -4.87
N VAL A 110 0.63 -16.19 -3.70
CA VAL A 110 0.34 -14.77 -3.48
C VAL A 110 1.49 -13.90 -3.98
N HIS A 111 1.16 -12.89 -4.78
CA HIS A 111 2.01 -11.81 -5.24
C HIS A 111 1.50 -10.49 -4.66
N LEU A 112 2.36 -9.74 -4.01
CA LEU A 112 2.06 -8.38 -3.56
C LEU A 112 2.30 -7.39 -4.70
N VAL A 113 1.35 -6.49 -4.93
CA VAL A 113 1.50 -5.34 -5.84
C VAL A 113 1.28 -4.06 -5.06
N VAL A 114 2.24 -3.14 -5.13
CA VAL A 114 2.13 -1.82 -4.52
C VAL A 114 2.39 -0.76 -5.58
N THR A 115 1.43 0.10 -5.83
CA THR A 115 1.64 1.28 -6.68
C THR A 115 2.34 2.37 -5.89
N ALA A 116 3.34 3.00 -6.48
CA ALA A 116 4.14 4.04 -5.85
C ALA A 116 4.16 5.31 -6.69
N ARG A 117 4.02 6.44 -6.04
CA ARG A 117 4.07 7.78 -6.63
C ARG A 117 5.20 8.57 -5.98
N ASP A 118 5.70 9.59 -6.66
CA ASP A 118 6.61 10.57 -6.08
C ASP A 118 6.09 11.10 -4.74
N PRO A 119 6.88 11.06 -3.65
CA PRO A 119 6.42 11.41 -2.30
C PRO A 119 5.90 12.85 -2.17
N ALA A 120 6.48 13.81 -2.87
CA ALA A 120 6.02 15.21 -2.81
C ALA A 120 4.64 15.37 -3.47
N ARG A 121 4.44 14.72 -4.62
CA ARG A 121 3.14 14.66 -5.29
C ARG A 121 2.10 13.89 -4.47
N GLN A 122 2.54 12.84 -3.80
CA GLN A 122 1.71 12.04 -2.91
C GLN A 122 1.20 12.88 -1.74
N ALA A 123 2.11 13.61 -1.08
CA ALA A 123 1.78 14.50 0.04
C ALA A 123 0.80 15.62 -0.38
N ALA A 124 1.04 16.24 -1.55
CA ALA A 124 0.13 17.27 -2.08
C ALA A 124 -1.27 16.71 -2.37
N ALA A 125 -1.35 15.51 -2.96
CA ALA A 125 -2.63 14.86 -3.25
C ALA A 125 -3.39 14.45 -1.98
N GLU A 126 -2.69 13.99 -0.95
CA GLU A 126 -3.28 13.66 0.35
C GLU A 126 -3.79 14.91 1.09
N TRP A 127 -3.04 16.02 1.03
CA TRP A 127 -3.50 17.29 1.58
C TRP A 127 -4.77 17.78 0.87
N GLN A 128 -4.81 17.75 -0.46
CA GLN A 128 -5.98 18.12 -1.26
C GLN A 128 -7.20 17.27 -0.90
N GLU A 129 -7.00 15.96 -0.72
CA GLU A 129 -8.07 15.07 -0.28
C GLU A 129 -8.58 15.42 1.12
N GLY A 130 -7.66 15.76 2.02
CA GLY A 130 -8.03 16.28 3.34
C GLY A 130 -8.94 17.51 3.27
N ILE A 131 -8.63 18.45 2.37
CA ILE A 131 -9.47 19.65 2.16
C ILE A 131 -10.87 19.27 1.62
N LYS A 132 -10.96 18.33 0.67
CA LYS A 132 -12.25 17.83 0.17
C LYS A 132 -13.13 17.23 1.28
N HIS A 133 -12.48 16.60 2.26
CA HIS A 133 -13.14 16.04 3.44
C HIS A 133 -13.31 17.04 4.60
N GLY A 134 -13.25 18.35 4.30
CA GLY A 134 -13.54 19.43 5.26
C GLY A 134 -12.39 19.78 6.20
N ARG A 135 -11.17 19.28 5.97
CA ARG A 135 -10.00 19.69 6.77
C ARG A 135 -9.59 21.11 6.41
N ARG A 136 -9.33 21.92 7.44
CA ARG A 136 -8.94 23.34 7.28
C ARG A 136 -7.45 23.53 7.61
N LEU A 137 -6.58 22.77 6.96
CA LEU A 137 -5.13 22.91 7.14
C LEU A 137 -4.53 23.57 5.90
N THR A 138 -3.72 24.61 6.09
CA THR A 138 -2.82 25.07 5.03
C THR A 138 -1.81 23.97 4.72
N PHE A 139 -1.18 23.99 3.53
CA PHE A 139 -0.15 23.01 3.19
C PHE A 139 1.03 23.04 4.17
N GLU A 140 1.44 24.24 4.64
CA GLU A 140 2.49 24.41 5.64
C GLU A 140 2.11 23.78 7.00
N GLN A 141 0.85 23.94 7.43
CA GLN A 141 0.35 23.26 8.64
C GLN A 141 0.31 21.75 8.46
N PHE A 142 -0.08 21.27 7.28
CA PHE A 142 -0.04 19.83 6.95
C PHE A 142 1.38 19.30 7.01
N ARG A 143 2.35 20.00 6.41
CA ARG A 143 3.77 19.64 6.44
C ARG A 143 4.27 19.47 7.86
N ARG A 144 4.04 20.46 8.74
CA ARG A 144 4.49 20.40 10.13
C ARG A 144 3.76 19.36 11.00
N ARG A 145 2.45 19.16 10.79
CA ARG A 145 1.61 18.32 11.66
C ARG A 145 1.44 16.90 11.19
N VAL A 146 1.81 16.60 9.95
CA VAL A 146 1.56 15.29 9.32
C VAL A 146 2.81 14.70 8.70
N LEU A 147 3.60 15.50 7.96
CA LEU A 147 4.80 15.00 7.26
C LEU A 147 6.06 15.02 8.12
N ASP A 148 6.11 15.85 9.15
CA ASP A 148 7.22 15.86 10.10
C ASP A 148 7.31 14.51 10.82
N ASP A 149 8.48 13.90 10.84
CA ASP A 149 8.71 12.59 11.46
C ASP A 149 8.42 12.61 12.97
N ALA A 150 8.62 13.75 13.62
CA ALA A 150 8.31 13.97 15.03
C ALA A 150 6.81 14.24 15.30
N ALA A 151 5.97 14.35 14.25
CA ALA A 151 4.56 14.62 14.42
C ALA A 151 3.80 13.40 14.97
N GLU A 152 3.21 13.53 16.16
CA GLU A 152 2.48 12.48 16.88
C GLU A 152 0.96 12.62 16.80
N THR A 153 0.44 13.38 15.82
CA THR A 153 -1.01 13.52 15.61
C THR A 153 -1.63 12.24 15.06
N ASP A 154 -2.93 12.00 15.33
CA ASP A 154 -3.66 10.88 14.71
C ASP A 154 -3.63 10.92 13.18
N TYR A 155 -3.59 12.12 12.61
CA TYR A 155 -3.48 12.26 11.16
C TYR A 155 -2.09 11.84 10.67
N ALA A 156 -1.02 12.23 11.35
CA ALA A 156 0.34 11.81 11.02
C ALA A 156 0.49 10.29 11.11
N ARG A 157 0.00 9.67 12.18
CA ARG A 157 0.00 8.19 12.32
C ARG A 157 -0.75 7.50 11.19
N ARG A 158 -1.95 8.00 10.84
CA ARG A 158 -2.74 7.46 9.71
C ARG A 158 -2.07 7.68 8.37
N TYR A 159 -1.45 8.85 8.16
CA TYR A 159 -0.70 9.15 6.96
C TYR A 159 0.45 8.17 6.80
N ARG A 160 1.32 8.02 7.81
CA ARG A 160 2.43 7.06 7.77
C ARG A 160 1.96 5.62 7.55
N ALA A 161 0.92 5.19 8.25
CA ALA A 161 0.38 3.84 8.07
C ALA A 161 -0.03 3.53 6.62
N ASN A 162 -0.53 4.52 5.88
CA ASN A 162 -1.00 4.36 4.50
C ASN A 162 0.09 4.67 3.45
N GLN A 163 0.97 5.65 3.71
CA GLN A 163 1.82 6.29 2.70
C GLN A 163 3.30 5.95 2.82
N ASP A 164 3.73 5.40 3.95
CA ASP A 164 5.11 4.92 4.15
C ASP A 164 5.31 3.63 3.35
N LEU A 165 5.81 3.78 2.11
CA LEU A 165 6.01 2.68 1.17
C LEU A 165 6.92 1.58 1.75
N PRO A 166 8.08 1.86 2.35
CA PRO A 166 8.89 0.85 3.04
C PRO A 166 8.12 0.07 4.09
N ALA A 167 7.34 0.75 4.93
CA ALA A 167 6.56 0.11 5.97
C ALA A 167 5.43 -0.75 5.41
N VAL A 168 4.74 -0.32 4.34
CA VAL A 168 3.73 -1.12 3.63
C VAL A 168 4.36 -2.37 3.02
N LEU A 169 5.50 -2.23 2.32
CA LEU A 169 6.22 -3.35 1.73
C LEU A 169 6.68 -4.35 2.79
N THR A 170 7.19 -3.87 3.93
CA THR A 170 7.61 -4.74 5.04
C THR A 170 6.43 -5.49 5.64
N ARG A 171 5.30 -4.83 5.89
CA ARG A 171 4.12 -5.47 6.49
C ARG A 171 3.51 -6.54 5.58
N TRP A 172 3.34 -6.24 4.31
CA TRP A 172 2.66 -7.14 3.36
C TRP A 172 3.60 -8.12 2.67
N GLY A 173 4.83 -7.69 2.40
CA GLY A 173 5.83 -8.45 1.63
C GLY A 173 6.83 -9.22 2.48
N GLY A 174 6.95 -8.91 3.79
CA GLY A 174 8.03 -9.46 4.62
C GLY A 174 8.06 -10.98 4.77
N THR A 175 6.95 -11.66 4.51
CA THR A 175 6.86 -13.14 4.51
C THR A 175 6.81 -13.75 3.11
N LEU A 176 6.80 -12.92 2.07
CA LEU A 176 6.75 -13.37 0.69
C LEU A 176 8.16 -13.42 0.08
N PRO A 177 8.43 -14.34 -0.86
CA PRO A 177 9.65 -14.29 -1.66
C PRO A 177 9.77 -12.94 -2.40
N VAL A 178 10.97 -12.39 -2.49
CA VAL A 178 11.22 -11.09 -3.16
C VAL A 178 10.69 -11.06 -4.60
N SER A 179 10.77 -12.19 -5.32
CA SER A 179 10.22 -12.34 -6.67
C SER A 179 8.69 -12.19 -6.76
N ARG A 180 8.00 -12.19 -5.63
CA ARG A 180 6.54 -12.01 -5.54
C ARG A 180 6.13 -10.66 -4.95
N VAL A 181 7.08 -9.73 -4.81
CA VAL A 181 6.83 -8.36 -4.33
C VAL A 181 7.10 -7.39 -5.46
N HIS A 182 6.06 -6.72 -5.93
CA HIS A 182 6.09 -5.86 -7.10
C HIS A 182 5.77 -4.42 -6.72
N VAL A 183 6.62 -3.48 -7.17
CA VAL A 183 6.37 -2.04 -7.05
C VAL A 183 6.10 -1.48 -8.45
N VAL A 184 4.89 -0.97 -8.64
CA VAL A 184 4.47 -0.34 -9.89
C VAL A 184 4.52 1.17 -9.73
N THR A 185 5.46 1.83 -10.41
CA THR A 185 5.63 3.28 -10.30
C THR A 185 4.62 4.03 -11.17
N CYS A 186 4.00 5.06 -10.60
CA CYS A 186 3.16 5.99 -11.36
C CYS A 186 4.00 6.76 -12.39
N PRO A 187 3.45 7.00 -13.58
CA PRO A 187 4.13 7.84 -14.57
C PRO A 187 4.26 9.30 -14.09
N PRO A 188 5.16 10.10 -14.69
CA PRO A 188 5.25 11.53 -14.42
C PRO A 188 3.96 12.27 -14.82
N PRO A 189 3.76 13.53 -14.37
CA PRO A 189 2.49 14.25 -14.53
C PRO A 189 1.97 14.39 -15.95
N ASN A 190 2.88 14.51 -16.91
CA ASN A 190 2.56 14.76 -18.33
C ASN A 190 2.62 13.50 -19.20
N ALA A 191 2.82 12.33 -18.59
CA ALA A 191 2.79 11.08 -19.32
C ALA A 191 1.35 10.56 -19.43
N ASP A 192 1.12 9.74 -20.45
CA ASP A 192 -0.16 9.06 -20.64
C ASP A 192 -0.48 8.20 -19.41
N PRO A 193 -1.68 8.34 -18.80
CA PRO A 193 -2.14 7.46 -17.74
C PRO A 193 -2.12 5.97 -18.13
N GLN A 194 -2.25 5.66 -19.42
CA GLN A 194 -2.15 4.32 -19.99
C GLN A 194 -0.87 3.60 -19.55
N VAL A 195 0.24 4.32 -19.39
CA VAL A 195 1.53 3.76 -18.93
C VAL A 195 1.41 3.07 -17.56
N LEU A 196 0.55 3.58 -16.66
CA LEU A 196 0.32 2.93 -15.37
C LEU A 196 -0.40 1.58 -15.54
N TRP A 197 -1.39 1.55 -16.43
CA TRP A 197 -2.12 0.32 -16.76
C TRP A 197 -1.21 -0.72 -17.41
N GLU A 198 -0.40 -0.32 -18.36
CA GLU A 198 0.57 -1.19 -19.04
C GLU A 198 1.56 -1.82 -18.05
N ARG A 199 2.10 -1.02 -17.12
CA ARG A 199 3.00 -1.51 -16.07
C ARG A 199 2.30 -2.51 -15.15
N PHE A 200 1.06 -2.23 -14.77
CA PHE A 200 0.27 -3.11 -13.93
C PHE A 200 -0.05 -4.42 -14.66
N CYS A 201 -0.48 -4.35 -15.91
CA CYS A 201 -0.74 -5.51 -16.78
C CYS A 201 0.52 -6.37 -16.94
N GLY A 202 1.69 -5.77 -17.13
CA GLY A 202 2.96 -6.47 -17.21
C GLY A 202 3.29 -7.28 -15.94
N VAL A 203 2.93 -6.78 -14.76
CA VAL A 203 3.08 -7.53 -13.50
C VAL A 203 2.09 -8.68 -13.42
N VAL A 204 0.82 -8.47 -13.79
CA VAL A 204 -0.23 -9.49 -13.72
C VAL A 204 -0.09 -10.55 -14.83
N GLY A 205 0.66 -10.24 -15.88
CA GLY A 205 0.82 -11.12 -17.05
C GLY A 205 -0.35 -11.01 -18.04
N VAL A 206 -0.93 -9.82 -18.18
CA VAL A 206 -2.05 -9.51 -19.06
C VAL A 206 -1.59 -8.60 -20.20
N ASP A 207 -2.04 -8.85 -21.42
CA ASP A 207 -1.74 -7.99 -22.57
C ASP A 207 -2.64 -6.73 -22.55
N PRO A 208 -2.08 -5.52 -22.29
CA PRO A 208 -2.87 -4.29 -22.19
C PRO A 208 -3.57 -3.89 -23.50
N THR A 209 -3.12 -4.41 -24.65
CA THR A 209 -3.76 -4.10 -25.96
C THR A 209 -5.10 -4.79 -26.10
N ARG A 210 -5.31 -5.91 -25.42
CA ARG A 210 -6.57 -6.66 -25.39
C ARG A 210 -7.56 -6.13 -24.34
N PHE A 211 -7.06 -5.41 -23.34
CA PHE A 211 -7.84 -4.92 -22.22
C PHE A 211 -7.52 -3.42 -22.05
N PRO A 212 -8.24 -2.54 -22.76
CA PRO A 212 -7.96 -1.11 -22.71
C PRO A 212 -8.18 -0.54 -21.31
N ALA A 213 -7.40 0.46 -20.94
CA ALA A 213 -7.60 1.19 -19.68
C ALA A 213 -8.94 1.93 -19.69
N ALA A 214 -9.47 2.16 -18.49
CA ALA A 214 -10.66 2.98 -18.29
C ALA A 214 -10.46 4.39 -18.87
N GLY A 215 -11.50 4.85 -19.58
CA GLY A 215 -11.46 6.18 -20.20
C GLY A 215 -11.50 7.33 -19.19
N PRO A 216 -11.16 8.58 -19.61
CA PRO A 216 -11.33 9.77 -18.78
C PRO A 216 -12.82 9.91 -18.39
N GLY A 217 -13.14 9.76 -17.12
CA GLY A 217 -14.53 9.85 -16.59
C GLY A 217 -15.10 8.55 -16.07
N SER A 218 -14.53 7.39 -16.40
CA SER A 218 -14.94 6.08 -15.84
C SER A 218 -14.57 5.92 -14.38
N ALA A 219 -13.47 6.52 -13.93
CA ALA A 219 -13.18 6.70 -12.52
C ALA A 219 -14.12 7.79 -12.02
N GLY A 220 -15.23 7.39 -11.39
CA GLY A 220 -16.32 8.28 -10.96
C GLY A 220 -15.81 9.64 -10.49
N ALA A 221 -16.50 10.72 -10.82
CA ALA A 221 -16.15 12.13 -10.83
C ALA A 221 -15.36 12.71 -9.62
N THR A 222 -14.29 12.08 -9.23
CA THR A 222 -13.23 12.58 -8.36
C THR A 222 -12.04 13.08 -9.18
N GLY A 223 -12.27 13.38 -10.46
CA GLY A 223 -11.31 14.03 -11.33
C GLY A 223 -10.99 15.41 -10.77
N THR A 224 -9.87 15.49 -10.07
CA THR A 224 -9.25 16.77 -9.75
C THR A 224 -8.78 17.41 -11.04
N SER A 225 -9.36 18.57 -11.38
CA SER A 225 -8.66 19.53 -12.24
C SER A 225 -7.27 19.73 -11.63
N GLU A 226 -6.24 19.32 -12.33
CA GLU A 226 -4.86 19.57 -11.93
C GLU A 226 -4.60 21.08 -11.97
N ALA A 227 -4.79 21.76 -10.83
CA ALA A 227 -4.16 23.03 -10.61
C ALA A 227 -2.65 22.78 -10.70
N ARG A 228 -1.97 23.53 -11.59
CA ARG A 228 -0.53 23.46 -11.77
C ARG A 228 0.15 23.56 -10.42
N SER A 229 0.78 22.46 -9.99
CA SER A 229 1.53 22.40 -8.75
C SER A 229 2.73 23.35 -8.87
N PRO A 230 3.00 24.22 -7.86
CA PRO A 230 4.19 25.08 -7.86
C PRO A 230 5.53 24.32 -7.79
N TRP A 231 5.50 22.99 -7.73
CA TRP A 231 6.66 22.15 -7.45
C TRP A 231 7.22 21.45 -8.69
N THR A 232 7.20 22.12 -9.85
CA THR A 232 7.69 21.54 -11.12
C THR A 232 9.21 21.42 -11.21
N THR A 233 9.97 21.71 -10.17
CA THR A 233 11.45 21.75 -10.20
C THR A 233 12.06 20.95 -9.04
N TYR A 234 11.94 19.63 -9.06
CA TYR A 234 12.83 18.75 -8.30
C TYR A 234 13.40 17.67 -9.23
N PRO A 235 14.72 17.41 -9.17
CA PRO A 235 15.34 16.35 -9.96
C PRO A 235 14.82 14.99 -9.52
N ALA A 236 14.65 14.09 -10.47
CA ALA A 236 14.25 12.71 -10.24
C ALA A 236 15.19 12.03 -9.24
N VAL A 237 14.69 11.65 -8.07
CA VAL A 237 15.42 10.82 -7.13
C VAL A 237 15.30 9.38 -7.60
N SER A 238 16.37 8.84 -8.16
CA SER A 238 16.51 7.41 -8.44
C SER A 238 16.65 6.67 -7.10
N ILE A 239 15.64 5.91 -6.69
CA ILE A 239 15.76 4.99 -5.56
C ILE A 239 16.48 3.74 -6.07
N SER A 240 17.80 3.68 -5.85
CA SER A 240 18.60 2.47 -6.02
C SER A 240 18.35 1.60 -4.77
N LEU A 241 17.73 0.45 -4.94
CA LEU A 241 17.66 -0.58 -3.90
C LEU A 241 19.07 -1.15 -3.70
N ALA A 242 19.88 -0.52 -2.85
CA ALA A 242 21.15 -1.06 -2.42
C ALA A 242 20.91 -2.29 -1.54
N HIS A 243 21.24 -3.45 -2.05
CA HIS A 243 21.39 -4.69 -1.30
C HIS A 243 22.37 -4.43 -0.14
N ARG A 244 21.90 -4.35 1.08
CA ARG A 244 22.73 -4.56 2.25
C ARG A 244 22.80 -6.06 2.50
N SER A 245 23.87 -6.68 2.05
CA SER A 245 24.27 -8.02 2.50
C SER A 245 24.47 -8.00 4.02
N PRO A 246 24.07 -9.04 4.75
CA PRO A 246 24.34 -9.11 6.19
C PRO A 246 25.84 -9.33 6.37
N THR A 247 26.50 -8.31 6.90
CA THR A 247 27.89 -8.39 7.34
C THR A 247 27.95 -9.37 8.51
N THR A 248 28.61 -10.50 8.30
CA THR A 248 29.00 -11.48 9.32
C THR A 248 29.80 -10.80 10.41
N ALA A 249 29.19 -10.61 11.58
CA ALA A 249 29.91 -10.22 12.78
C ALA A 249 30.86 -11.36 13.19
N ARG A 250 32.16 -11.17 12.97
CA ARG A 250 33.19 -12.02 13.59
C ARG A 250 33.18 -11.77 15.09
N SER A 251 32.82 -12.81 15.83
CA SER A 251 33.06 -12.93 17.27
C SER A 251 34.58 -12.97 17.52
N SER A 252 35.12 -11.93 18.14
CA SER A 252 36.45 -11.98 18.77
C SER A 252 36.24 -12.14 20.26
N TYR A 253 36.45 -13.36 20.73
CA TYR A 253 36.65 -13.72 22.13
C TYR A 253 37.91 -13.01 22.65
N ILE A 254 37.79 -12.21 23.74
CA ILE A 254 38.90 -11.78 24.56
C ILE A 254 38.56 -12.17 25.99
N SER A 255 39.38 -13.05 26.54
CA SER A 255 39.36 -13.54 27.93
C SER A 255 39.75 -12.44 28.95
N PRO A 256 39.36 -12.61 30.21
CA PRO A 256 39.44 -11.55 31.22
C PRO A 256 40.81 -11.49 31.91
N GLY A 257 41.32 -10.30 32.03
CA GLY A 257 42.43 -9.94 32.93
C GLY A 257 41.93 -9.18 34.16
N THR A 258 42.33 -9.66 35.30
CA THR A 258 42.06 -9.27 36.67
C THR A 258 42.59 -7.87 37.05
N THR A 259 41.94 -7.34 38.11
CA THR A 259 42.38 -6.38 39.18
C THR A 259 41.97 -4.92 39.05
N GLY A 260 41.36 -4.43 40.14
CA GLY A 260 41.31 -2.99 40.46
C GLY A 260 40.02 -2.48 41.13
N ARG A 261 39.99 -2.66 42.46
CA ARG A 261 39.00 -2.16 43.42
C ARG A 261 39.03 -0.61 43.50
N ALA A 262 37.88 0.07 43.39
CA ALA A 262 37.64 1.32 44.08
C ALA A 262 36.12 1.64 44.13
N ASP A 263 35.70 1.72 45.32
CA ASP A 263 34.49 2.16 45.99
C ASP A 263 34.03 3.58 45.59
N ARG A 264 32.72 3.80 45.33
CA ARG A 264 31.95 5.00 45.73
C ARG A 264 30.44 4.83 45.42
N ARG A 265 29.68 5.10 46.49
CA ARG A 265 28.21 5.02 46.60
C ARG A 265 27.47 6.14 45.82
N PRO A 266 26.18 5.97 45.60
CA PRO A 266 25.38 6.82 44.71
C PRO A 266 24.77 8.03 45.43
N ALA A 267 24.64 9.13 44.67
CA ALA A 267 23.84 10.28 45.07
C ALA A 267 22.38 10.12 44.60
N ARG A 268 21.46 10.27 45.54
CA ARG A 268 20.01 10.41 45.30
C ARG A 268 19.74 11.78 44.69
N MET A 269 18.90 11.83 43.68
CA MET A 269 18.20 13.05 43.27
C MET A 269 16.71 12.83 43.31
N SER A 270 16.04 13.63 44.14
CA SER A 270 14.58 13.70 44.32
C SER A 270 13.95 14.54 43.22
N TRP A 271 12.75 14.13 42.85
CA TRP A 271 11.85 14.92 41.99
C TRP A 271 10.92 15.74 42.88
N ALA A 272 10.81 17.04 42.57
CA ALA A 272 9.69 17.88 42.88
C ALA A 272 8.97 18.22 41.55
#